data_b45fa35d6447d551372f42e74f032879
#
_entry.id   b45fa35d6447d551372f42e74f032879
#
_cell.length_a   1.000
_cell.length_b   1.000
_cell.length_c   1.000
_cell.angle_alpha   90.00
_cell.angle_beta   90.00
_cell.angle_gamma   90.00
#
_symmetry.space_group_name_H-M   'P 1'
#
loop_
_entity.id
_entity.type
_entity.pdbx_description
1 polymer ?
#
loop_
_entity_poly.entity_id
_entity_poly.type
_entity_poly.pdbx_seq_one_letter_code
_entity_poly.pdbx_strand_id
1 'polypeptide(L)'
;MSEPAFNSSFGGRANTAGRLRIALLGYRSNPYSGGQGIYLRYLSQALVDAGHQVDVISGEPYPELADERINLIRLPGLNLFAEENHLTALRPRHLKSFADSFEWFSMATGGFPEPYTFGRRVAAYLAKHGHSYDIVHDNQCLSWGTLSIQSSATPLITTIHHPITWDRDIALAHAPNLKHRLLIRRWHLFLRMQTRVANRLQHIVTVSQRSKQDICRAFNIDPERIQVIYNGIDTDTFRPEPSIARNPWQLITTASADQPLKGTQHLIPAFATLTERFPKLRLVFIGRPKTGGETEKLIRRHGVTDKIRFVHGIGADEIRHLYASSAVAVVPSEYEGFGLPAGEAMACGVPLVSTDGGALPEVVGNAGRVVPAADPTALASAIGELLNLEPGAREQIGLAGRQHILDNFSWSRAAAAMSDVYRSVLTSRTSRS
;
A
#
# COMPACT_ATOMS: atom_id res chain seq x y z
N MET A 1 21.32 -14.09 34.47
CA MET A 1 21.53 -13.39 33.18
C MET A 1 20.93 -12.01 33.36
N SER A 2 21.79 -11.03 33.44
CA SER A 2 21.57 -9.65 33.87
C SER A 2 20.80 -8.85 32.82
N GLU A 3 19.74 -8.18 33.28
CA GLU A 3 19.04 -7.15 32.52
C GLU A 3 19.96 -5.96 32.24
N PRO A 4 19.90 -5.35 31.03
CA PRO A 4 20.61 -4.10 30.80
C PRO A 4 19.89 -2.94 31.50
N ALA A 5 20.64 -2.25 32.36
CA ALA A 5 20.21 -1.08 33.12
C ALA A 5 19.81 0.06 32.19
N PHE A 6 18.56 0.49 32.28
CA PHE A 6 18.03 1.72 31.65
C PHE A 6 18.52 2.94 32.45
N ASN A 7 19.41 3.71 31.85
CA ASN A 7 19.86 4.98 32.42
C ASN A 7 18.73 6.03 32.27
N SER A 8 18.01 6.32 33.32
CA SER A 8 16.99 7.36 33.39
C SER A 8 17.64 8.70 33.78
N SER A 9 18.02 9.50 32.78
CA SER A 9 18.23 10.92 32.97
C SER A 9 17.22 11.69 32.11
N PHE A 10 16.01 11.89 32.63
CA PHE A 10 15.01 12.74 32.00
C PHE A 10 15.19 14.18 32.47
N GLY A 11 16.01 14.94 31.74
CA GLY A 11 16.02 16.39 31.75
C GLY A 11 14.77 16.93 31.06
N GLY A 12 14.24 18.06 31.62
CA GLY A 12 12.98 18.68 31.24
C GLY A 12 12.84 18.98 29.75
N ARG A 13 11.57 19.11 29.33
CA ARG A 13 11.12 19.52 27.99
C ARG A 13 11.88 20.77 27.53
N ALA A 14 12.95 20.59 26.80
CA ALA A 14 13.50 21.64 25.95
C ALA A 14 12.58 21.71 24.72
N ASN A 15 11.78 22.77 24.64
CA ASN A 15 10.97 23.13 23.50
C ASN A 15 11.91 23.48 22.31
N THR A 16 12.41 22.48 21.61
CA THR A 16 13.06 22.66 20.32
C THR A 16 11.96 22.89 19.29
N ALA A 17 11.74 24.15 18.94
CA ALA A 17 10.73 24.60 18.00
C ALA A 17 10.69 23.69 16.76
N GLY A 18 9.68 22.81 16.67
CA GLY A 18 9.36 22.04 15.48
C GLY A 18 9.59 20.52 15.51
N ARG A 19 10.44 19.97 16.38
CA ARG A 19 10.72 18.53 16.45
C ARG A 19 9.65 17.79 17.28
N LEU A 20 9.00 16.77 16.70
CA LEU A 20 8.01 15.94 17.37
C LEU A 20 8.55 14.53 17.58
N ARG A 21 8.06 13.87 18.64
CA ARG A 21 8.25 12.44 18.87
C ARG A 21 6.97 11.69 18.46
N ILE A 22 7.08 10.89 17.41
CA ILE A 22 5.96 10.27 16.71
C ILE A 22 6.00 8.76 16.91
N ALA A 23 4.87 8.16 17.35
CA ALA A 23 4.65 6.73 17.29
C ALA A 23 3.88 6.40 16.01
N LEU A 24 4.52 5.79 15.03
CA LEU A 24 3.91 5.34 13.77
C LEU A 24 3.54 3.87 13.86
N LEU A 25 2.23 3.55 13.76
CA LEU A 25 1.71 2.21 14.00
C LEU A 25 1.50 1.44 12.69
N GLY A 26 1.86 0.15 12.66
CA GLY A 26 1.57 -0.74 11.54
C GLY A 26 1.14 -2.12 12.02
N TYR A 27 -0.12 -2.52 11.78
CA TYR A 27 -0.59 -3.83 12.23
C TYR A 27 0.02 -4.98 11.42
N ARG A 28 0.42 -4.70 10.17
CA ARG A 28 1.06 -5.61 9.23
C ARG A 28 1.90 -4.80 8.25
N SER A 29 3.20 -4.96 8.28
CA SER A 29 4.13 -4.08 7.56
C SER A 29 5.06 -4.88 6.65
N ASN A 30 4.49 -5.77 5.81
CA ASN A 30 5.28 -6.57 4.87
C ASN A 30 6.11 -5.65 3.96
N PRO A 31 7.45 -5.81 3.92
CA PRO A 31 8.31 -4.92 3.15
C PRO A 31 8.24 -5.14 1.64
N TYR A 32 7.77 -6.33 1.20
CA TYR A 32 7.78 -6.74 -0.21
C TYR A 32 6.40 -6.82 -0.86
N SER A 33 5.33 -6.71 -0.09
CA SER A 33 3.98 -6.82 -0.63
C SER A 33 2.97 -5.99 0.16
N GLY A 34 2.10 -5.32 -0.56
CA GLY A 34 1.07 -4.45 0.02
C GLY A 34 1.56 -3.02 0.27
N GLY A 35 0.72 -2.05 -0.05
CA GLY A 35 1.07 -0.63 0.03
C GLY A 35 1.33 -0.11 1.46
N GLN A 36 0.76 -0.76 2.49
CA GLN A 36 0.85 -0.27 3.88
C GLN A 36 2.27 -0.37 4.45
N GLY A 37 3.00 -1.45 4.17
CA GLY A 37 4.39 -1.62 4.62
C GLY A 37 5.33 -0.65 3.90
N ILE A 38 5.14 -0.47 2.60
CA ILE A 38 5.87 0.49 1.77
C ILE A 38 5.63 1.93 2.26
N TYR A 39 4.37 2.30 2.48
CA TYR A 39 4.00 3.60 3.05
C TYR A 39 4.69 3.87 4.38
N LEU A 40 4.64 2.92 5.30
CA LEU A 40 5.22 3.05 6.63
C LEU A 40 6.74 3.25 6.57
N ARG A 41 7.43 2.48 5.72
CA ARG A 41 8.87 2.60 5.49
C ARG A 41 9.25 4.00 5.02
N TYR A 42 8.63 4.46 3.95
CA TYR A 42 9.00 5.75 3.33
C TYR A 42 8.52 6.96 4.15
N LEU A 43 7.33 6.90 4.73
CA LEU A 43 6.85 7.99 5.58
C LEU A 43 7.73 8.14 6.84
N SER A 44 8.11 7.04 7.49
CA SER A 44 8.97 7.10 8.68
C SER A 44 10.33 7.73 8.34
N GLN A 45 10.93 7.35 7.20
CA GLN A 45 12.17 7.94 6.72
C GLN A 45 12.01 9.44 6.46
N ALA A 46 10.99 9.83 5.70
CA ALA A 46 10.77 11.23 5.33
C ALA A 46 10.46 12.12 6.56
N LEU A 47 9.80 11.59 7.58
CA LEU A 47 9.56 12.29 8.85
C LEU A 47 10.85 12.48 9.65
N VAL A 48 11.76 11.49 9.66
CA VAL A 48 13.07 11.61 10.29
C VAL A 48 13.92 12.63 9.54
N ASP A 49 13.89 12.64 8.21
CA ASP A 49 14.59 13.62 7.38
C ASP A 49 14.01 15.04 7.56
N ALA A 50 12.73 15.16 7.88
CA ALA A 50 12.08 16.42 8.28
C ALA A 50 12.43 16.87 9.72
N GLY A 51 13.28 16.11 10.44
CA GLY A 51 13.78 16.44 11.77
C GLY A 51 12.99 15.87 12.94
N HIS A 52 11.97 15.05 12.71
CA HIS A 52 11.20 14.39 13.76
C HIS A 52 11.94 13.18 14.34
N GLN A 53 11.55 12.75 15.53
CA GLN A 53 11.92 11.45 16.09
C GLN A 53 10.78 10.48 15.87
N VAL A 54 11.07 9.34 15.22
CA VAL A 54 10.03 8.36 14.84
C VAL A 54 10.34 7.00 15.44
N ASP A 55 9.39 6.48 16.20
CA ASP A 55 9.35 5.08 16.62
C ASP A 55 8.27 4.38 15.79
N VAL A 56 8.64 3.31 15.07
CA VAL A 56 7.71 2.45 14.35
C VAL A 56 7.29 1.31 15.27
N ILE A 57 6.00 1.21 15.58
CA ILE A 57 5.43 0.14 16.41
C ILE A 57 4.68 -0.82 15.50
N SER A 58 5.22 -2.01 15.26
CA SER A 58 4.67 -2.91 14.25
C SER A 58 4.32 -4.30 14.80
N GLY A 59 3.21 -4.85 14.27
CA GLY A 59 2.93 -6.29 14.27
C GLY A 59 3.66 -7.01 13.14
N GLU A 60 3.61 -8.33 13.14
CA GLU A 60 4.22 -9.19 12.12
C GLU A 60 3.36 -9.25 10.84
N PRO A 61 4.01 -9.38 9.65
CA PRO A 61 5.44 -9.27 9.40
C PRO A 61 5.96 -7.85 9.62
N TYR A 62 7.17 -7.75 10.19
CA TYR A 62 7.78 -6.47 10.50
C TYR A 62 8.28 -5.74 9.24
N PRO A 63 8.33 -4.39 9.26
CA PRO A 63 8.91 -3.63 8.17
C PRO A 63 10.44 -3.76 8.16
N GLU A 64 11.04 -3.62 6.99
CA GLU A 64 12.46 -3.36 6.83
C GLU A 64 12.67 -1.84 6.80
N LEU A 65 13.26 -1.31 7.86
CA LEU A 65 13.60 0.10 7.99
C LEU A 65 15.06 0.29 7.58
N ALA A 66 15.31 1.15 6.60
CA ALA A 66 16.65 1.36 6.06
C ALA A 66 17.49 2.35 6.90
N ASP A 67 16.87 3.06 7.84
CA ASP A 67 17.51 4.12 8.62
C ASP A 67 17.59 3.75 10.11
N GLU A 68 18.79 3.71 10.64
CA GLU A 68 19.07 3.39 12.05
C GLU A 68 18.53 4.47 13.02
N ARG A 69 18.18 5.64 12.53
CA ARG A 69 17.53 6.69 13.34
C ARG A 69 16.08 6.35 13.69
N ILE A 70 15.48 5.38 13.01
CA ILE A 70 14.11 4.93 13.23
C ILE A 70 14.15 3.72 14.15
N ASN A 71 13.57 3.84 15.35
CA ASN A 71 13.48 2.73 16.28
C ASN A 71 12.28 1.83 15.93
N LEU A 72 12.50 0.50 15.84
CA LEU A 72 11.45 -0.49 15.60
C LEU A 72 11.05 -1.19 16.89
N ILE A 73 9.84 -0.93 17.34
CA ILE A 73 9.21 -1.61 18.47
C ILE A 73 8.34 -2.75 17.95
N ARG A 74 8.74 -3.97 18.24
CA ARG A 74 8.07 -5.19 17.79
C ARG A 74 6.98 -5.61 18.76
N LEU A 75 5.74 -5.71 18.29
CA LEU A 75 4.62 -6.27 19.02
C LEU A 75 4.24 -7.62 18.39
N PRO A 76 4.82 -8.73 18.89
CA PRO A 76 4.64 -10.03 18.25
C PRO A 76 3.18 -10.48 18.27
N GLY A 77 2.75 -11.08 17.17
CA GLY A 77 1.51 -11.83 16.99
C GLY A 77 1.79 -13.32 16.82
N LEU A 78 0.83 -14.06 16.30
CA LEU A 78 1.04 -15.47 15.93
C LEU A 78 1.59 -15.62 14.51
N ASN A 79 1.52 -14.57 13.70
CA ASN A 79 1.94 -14.54 12.28
C ASN A 79 1.46 -15.76 11.46
N LEU A 80 0.22 -16.17 11.66
CA LEU A 80 -0.33 -17.42 11.11
C LEU A 80 -0.36 -17.45 9.57
N PHE A 81 -0.25 -16.30 8.90
CA PHE A 81 -0.15 -16.23 7.45
C PHE A 81 1.20 -16.70 6.88
N ALA A 82 2.23 -16.76 7.71
CA ALA A 82 3.53 -17.29 7.31
C ALA A 82 3.56 -18.83 7.34
N GLU A 83 2.58 -19.46 7.98
CA GLU A 83 2.51 -20.91 8.16
C GLU A 83 1.66 -21.56 7.07
N GLU A 84 2.14 -22.66 6.48
CA GLU A 84 1.40 -23.43 5.49
C GLU A 84 0.10 -24.03 6.04
N ASN A 85 0.11 -24.44 7.31
CA ASN A 85 -1.03 -24.98 8.01
C ASN A 85 -1.28 -24.26 9.34
N HIS A 86 -2.26 -23.35 9.33
CA HIS A 86 -2.62 -22.54 10.50
C HIS A 86 -3.07 -23.35 11.72
N LEU A 87 -3.65 -24.56 11.53
CA LEU A 87 -4.13 -25.42 12.63
C LEU A 87 -2.96 -26.07 13.36
N THR A 88 -1.93 -26.51 12.63
CA THR A 88 -0.75 -27.18 13.21
C THR A 88 0.29 -26.20 13.73
N ALA A 89 0.21 -24.92 13.35
CA ALA A 89 1.08 -23.86 13.84
C ALA A 89 0.83 -23.53 15.32
N LEU A 90 -0.37 -23.83 15.83
CA LEU A 90 -0.70 -23.57 17.23
C LEU A 90 0.07 -24.50 18.17
N ARG A 91 0.77 -23.89 19.13
CA ARG A 91 1.43 -24.60 20.24
C ARG A 91 0.90 -24.05 21.56
N PRO A 92 0.84 -24.84 22.65
CA PRO A 92 0.34 -24.36 23.96
C PRO A 92 1.04 -23.08 24.44
N ARG A 93 2.32 -22.92 24.11
CA ARG A 93 3.12 -21.71 24.42
C ARG A 93 2.59 -20.43 23.75
N HIS A 94 1.78 -20.55 22.70
CA HIS A 94 1.23 -19.41 21.97
C HIS A 94 -0.07 -18.90 22.59
N LEU A 95 -0.71 -19.67 23.47
CA LEU A 95 -1.97 -19.29 24.13
C LEU A 95 -1.73 -18.50 25.42
N LYS A 96 -0.81 -17.54 25.41
CA LYS A 96 -0.46 -16.74 26.57
C LYS A 96 -1.44 -15.61 26.86
N SER A 97 -2.24 -15.22 25.87
CA SER A 97 -3.17 -14.12 26.00
C SER A 97 -4.50 -14.39 25.29
N PHE A 98 -5.53 -13.64 25.67
CA PHE A 98 -6.80 -13.64 24.95
C PHE A 98 -6.62 -13.25 23.47
N ALA A 99 -5.72 -12.31 23.18
CA ALA A 99 -5.46 -11.87 21.83
C ALA A 99 -4.91 -13.02 20.97
N ASP A 100 -3.98 -13.84 21.49
CA ASP A 100 -3.41 -14.99 20.77
C ASP A 100 -4.47 -16.07 20.52
N SER A 101 -5.26 -16.39 21.55
CA SER A 101 -6.34 -17.39 21.44
C SER A 101 -7.39 -16.96 20.40
N PHE A 102 -7.77 -15.68 20.41
CA PHE A 102 -8.71 -15.10 19.45
C PHE A 102 -8.13 -15.09 18.02
N GLU A 103 -6.85 -14.75 17.88
CA GLU A 103 -6.15 -14.71 16.60
C GLU A 103 -6.17 -16.09 15.94
N TRP A 104 -5.77 -17.11 16.70
CA TRP A 104 -5.83 -18.50 16.21
C TRP A 104 -7.24 -18.95 15.84
N PHE A 105 -8.22 -18.77 16.75
CA PHE A 105 -9.61 -19.21 16.50
C PHE A 105 -10.22 -18.51 15.29
N SER A 106 -9.99 -17.22 15.16
CA SER A 106 -10.50 -16.45 14.03
C SER A 106 -9.91 -16.93 12.70
N MET A 107 -8.58 -17.18 12.65
CA MET A 107 -7.89 -17.71 11.49
C MET A 107 -8.37 -19.12 11.15
N ALA A 108 -8.46 -20.01 12.13
CA ALA A 108 -8.93 -21.38 11.96
C ALA A 108 -10.37 -21.45 11.38
N THR A 109 -11.17 -20.42 11.63
CA THR A 109 -12.52 -20.29 11.08
C THR A 109 -12.61 -19.39 9.84
N GLY A 110 -11.48 -19.06 9.20
CA GLY A 110 -11.41 -18.27 7.96
C GLY A 110 -11.61 -16.76 8.13
N GLY A 111 -11.37 -16.22 9.32
CA GLY A 111 -11.42 -14.77 9.57
C GLY A 111 -10.06 -14.08 9.49
N PHE A 112 -10.07 -12.75 9.54
CA PHE A 112 -8.88 -11.90 9.55
C PHE A 112 -8.81 -11.12 10.88
N PRO A 113 -8.10 -11.63 11.91
CA PRO A 113 -8.09 -11.06 13.26
C PRO A 113 -7.05 -9.97 13.47
N GLU A 114 -6.01 -9.86 12.65
CA GLU A 114 -4.81 -9.05 12.90
C GLU A 114 -5.11 -7.59 13.28
N PRO A 115 -6.02 -6.85 12.60
CA PRO A 115 -6.31 -5.47 13.02
C PRO A 115 -6.83 -5.38 14.45
N TYR A 116 -7.67 -6.33 14.87
CA TYR A 116 -8.21 -6.35 16.24
C TYR A 116 -7.16 -6.70 17.27
N THR A 117 -6.38 -7.76 17.05
CA THR A 117 -5.42 -8.27 18.02
C THR A 117 -4.21 -7.34 18.16
N PHE A 118 -3.71 -6.79 17.05
CA PHE A 118 -2.69 -5.76 17.09
C PHE A 118 -3.18 -4.52 17.83
N GLY A 119 -4.39 -4.04 17.52
CA GLY A 119 -4.96 -2.88 18.19
C GLY A 119 -5.04 -3.03 19.71
N ARG A 120 -5.37 -4.24 20.22
CA ARG A 120 -5.34 -4.52 21.67
C ARG A 120 -3.91 -4.47 22.22
N ARG A 121 -2.93 -5.08 21.53
CA ARG A 121 -1.53 -5.10 21.96
C ARG A 121 -0.94 -3.70 21.98
N VAL A 122 -1.15 -2.90 20.92
CA VAL A 122 -0.61 -1.54 20.84
C VAL A 122 -1.28 -0.59 21.82
N ALA A 123 -2.60 -0.71 22.06
CA ALA A 123 -3.27 0.09 23.07
C ALA A 123 -2.74 -0.20 24.49
N ALA A 124 -2.49 -1.48 24.81
CA ALA A 124 -1.88 -1.87 26.10
C ALA A 124 -0.42 -1.38 26.22
N TYR A 125 0.35 -1.40 25.13
CA TYR A 125 1.70 -0.84 25.11
C TYR A 125 1.68 0.69 25.32
N LEU A 126 0.86 1.41 24.58
CA LEU A 126 0.77 2.87 24.66
C LEU A 126 0.12 3.37 25.97
N ALA A 127 -0.70 2.57 26.63
CA ALA A 127 -1.18 2.91 27.98
C ALA A 127 -0.02 3.05 28.98
N LYS A 128 1.10 2.34 28.77
CA LYS A 128 2.29 2.42 29.62
C LYS A 128 3.33 3.42 29.10
N HIS A 129 3.45 3.58 27.79
CA HIS A 129 4.55 4.31 27.13
C HIS A 129 4.09 5.54 26.32
N GLY A 130 2.76 5.73 26.13
CA GLY A 130 2.21 6.79 25.27
C GLY A 130 2.58 8.21 25.68
N HIS A 131 2.83 8.45 26.98
CA HIS A 131 3.25 9.75 27.50
C HIS A 131 4.61 10.24 26.96
N SER A 132 5.41 9.36 26.35
CA SER A 132 6.68 9.71 25.74
C SER A 132 6.55 10.19 24.28
N TYR A 133 5.35 10.17 23.70
CA TYR A 133 5.09 10.62 22.33
C TYR A 133 4.24 11.89 22.33
N ASP A 134 4.55 12.78 21.39
CA ASP A 134 3.73 13.96 21.12
C ASP A 134 2.49 13.58 20.34
N ILE A 135 2.59 12.59 19.45
CA ILE A 135 1.50 12.13 18.60
C ILE A 135 1.63 10.64 18.26
N VAL A 136 0.48 9.99 18.10
CA VAL A 136 0.35 8.63 17.58
C VAL A 136 -0.27 8.70 16.20
N HIS A 137 0.35 8.01 15.22
CA HIS A 137 -0.17 7.92 13.86
C HIS A 137 -0.48 6.46 13.52
N ASP A 138 -1.75 6.11 13.41
CA ASP A 138 -2.24 4.79 13.03
C ASP A 138 -2.28 4.61 11.51
N ASN A 139 -1.64 3.55 11.00
CA ASN A 139 -1.65 3.19 9.60
C ASN A 139 -2.75 2.14 9.33
N GLN A 140 -4.00 2.63 9.24
CA GLN A 140 -5.20 1.85 8.87
C GLN A 140 -5.48 0.59 9.72
N CYS A 141 -5.11 0.55 10.99
CA CYS A 141 -5.52 -0.55 11.86
C CYS A 141 -7.04 -0.53 12.09
N LEU A 142 -7.59 0.64 12.42
CA LEU A 142 -9.03 0.88 12.60
C LEU A 142 -9.67 -0.10 13.59
N SER A 143 -9.02 -0.34 14.72
CA SER A 143 -9.48 -1.26 15.75
C SER A 143 -10.11 -0.54 16.96
N TRP A 144 -10.79 -1.28 17.84
CA TRP A 144 -11.25 -0.70 19.11
C TRP A 144 -10.09 -0.14 19.95
N GLY A 145 -8.89 -0.74 19.85
CA GLY A 145 -7.67 -0.21 20.47
C GLY A 145 -7.31 1.18 19.96
N THR A 146 -7.52 1.46 18.67
CA THR A 146 -7.33 2.80 18.08
C THR A 146 -8.21 3.85 18.76
N LEU A 147 -9.49 3.54 19.07
CA LEU A 147 -10.35 4.46 19.83
C LEU A 147 -9.90 4.63 21.29
N SER A 148 -9.37 3.58 21.91
CA SER A 148 -8.81 3.70 23.27
C SER A 148 -7.60 4.62 23.28
N ILE A 149 -6.73 4.56 22.26
CA ILE A 149 -5.60 5.47 22.08
C ILE A 149 -6.11 6.91 21.87
N GLN A 150 -7.10 7.12 20.99
CA GLN A 150 -7.70 8.44 20.76
C GLN A 150 -8.23 9.09 22.05
N SER A 151 -8.75 8.28 22.97
CA SER A 151 -9.27 8.75 24.27
C SER A 151 -8.17 9.01 25.30
N SER A 152 -6.91 8.73 24.99
CA SER A 152 -5.78 8.97 25.88
C SER A 152 -5.28 10.43 25.84
N ALA A 153 -4.26 10.72 26.65
CA ALA A 153 -3.62 12.04 26.64
C ALA A 153 -2.86 12.34 25.35
N THR A 154 -2.35 11.33 24.62
CA THR A 154 -1.60 11.52 23.39
C THR A 154 -2.55 11.58 22.17
N PRO A 155 -2.51 12.63 21.35
CA PRO A 155 -3.34 12.75 20.15
C PRO A 155 -3.12 11.62 19.17
N LEU A 156 -4.18 11.24 18.45
CA LEU A 156 -4.16 10.22 17.42
C LEU A 156 -4.57 10.81 16.07
N ILE A 157 -3.81 10.46 15.03
CA ILE A 157 -4.19 10.61 13.63
C ILE A 157 -4.23 9.23 13.00
N THR A 158 -5.14 9.00 12.07
CA THR A 158 -5.21 7.73 11.33
C THR A 158 -5.17 7.98 9.84
N THR A 159 -4.21 7.36 9.15
CA THR A 159 -4.24 7.25 7.68
C THR A 159 -5.13 6.08 7.28
N ILE A 160 -6.08 6.32 6.37
CA ILE A 160 -6.90 5.30 5.72
C ILE A 160 -6.57 5.35 4.23
N HIS A 161 -5.94 4.30 3.70
CA HIS A 161 -5.51 4.26 2.29
C HIS A 161 -6.68 4.11 1.33
N HIS A 162 -7.59 3.21 1.65
CA HIS A 162 -8.85 2.99 0.95
C HIS A 162 -9.79 2.13 1.81
N PRO A 163 -11.09 2.16 1.56
CA PRO A 163 -12.01 1.28 2.26
C PRO A 163 -11.95 -0.14 1.69
N ILE A 164 -11.49 -1.11 2.51
CA ILE A 164 -11.39 -2.54 2.11
C ILE A 164 -12.76 -3.15 1.75
N THR A 165 -13.85 -2.40 1.93
CA THR A 165 -15.19 -2.78 1.46
C THR A 165 -15.23 -3.00 -0.05
N TRP A 166 -14.48 -2.22 -0.84
CA TRP A 166 -14.35 -2.40 -2.28
C TRP A 166 -13.70 -3.74 -2.63
N ASP A 167 -12.60 -4.10 -1.94
CA ASP A 167 -11.92 -5.40 -2.14
C ASP A 167 -12.89 -6.57 -1.89
N ARG A 168 -13.70 -6.47 -0.82
CA ARG A 168 -14.75 -7.45 -0.51
C ARG A 168 -15.78 -7.55 -1.61
N ASP A 169 -16.27 -6.42 -2.10
CA ASP A 169 -17.37 -6.38 -3.06
C ASP A 169 -16.92 -6.90 -4.43
N ILE A 170 -15.72 -6.56 -4.87
CA ILE A 170 -15.09 -7.15 -6.06
C ILE A 170 -14.86 -8.65 -5.88
N ALA A 171 -14.33 -9.10 -4.73
CA ALA A 171 -14.14 -10.51 -4.46
C ALA A 171 -15.47 -11.28 -4.44
N LEU A 172 -16.55 -10.69 -3.94
CA LEU A 172 -17.90 -11.29 -3.96
C LEU A 172 -18.47 -11.35 -5.37
N ALA A 173 -18.22 -10.37 -6.23
CA ALA A 173 -18.67 -10.37 -7.62
C ALA A 173 -18.01 -11.51 -8.42
N HIS A 174 -16.74 -11.81 -8.16
CA HIS A 174 -15.97 -12.85 -8.84
C HIS A 174 -16.01 -14.22 -8.13
N ALA A 175 -16.79 -14.37 -7.06
CA ALA A 175 -16.84 -15.61 -6.29
C ALA A 175 -17.53 -16.73 -7.09
N PRO A 176 -16.87 -17.89 -7.32
CA PRO A 176 -17.37 -18.94 -8.22
C PRO A 176 -18.60 -19.69 -7.68
N ASN A 177 -18.82 -19.70 -6.36
CA ASN A 177 -19.95 -20.40 -5.75
C ASN A 177 -20.27 -19.85 -4.34
N LEU A 178 -21.36 -20.36 -3.76
CA LEU A 178 -21.87 -19.92 -2.46
C LEU A 178 -20.86 -20.17 -1.31
N LYS A 179 -20.12 -21.27 -1.33
CA LYS A 179 -19.10 -21.57 -0.32
C LYS A 179 -18.00 -20.48 -0.31
N HIS A 180 -17.49 -20.10 -1.47
CA HIS A 180 -16.51 -19.02 -1.59
C HIS A 180 -17.09 -17.67 -1.12
N ARG A 181 -18.36 -17.38 -1.47
CA ARG A 181 -19.03 -16.16 -0.99
C ARG A 181 -19.13 -16.11 0.54
N LEU A 182 -19.41 -17.24 1.19
CA LEU A 182 -19.45 -17.32 2.66
C LEU A 182 -18.07 -17.13 3.29
N LEU A 183 -17.03 -17.74 2.70
CA LEU A 183 -15.65 -17.55 3.15
C LEU A 183 -15.19 -16.09 2.99
N ILE A 184 -15.48 -15.45 1.86
CA ILE A 184 -15.16 -14.04 1.64
C ILE A 184 -15.88 -13.16 2.69
N ARG A 185 -17.17 -13.41 2.96
CA ARG A 185 -17.90 -12.69 4.00
C ARG A 185 -17.30 -12.92 5.39
N ARG A 186 -16.92 -14.16 5.71
CA ARG A 186 -16.30 -14.50 7.01
C ARG A 186 -14.96 -13.81 7.18
N TRP A 187 -14.12 -13.83 6.13
CA TRP A 187 -12.84 -13.13 6.11
C TRP A 187 -13.01 -11.63 6.41
N HIS A 188 -13.99 -10.98 5.78
CA HIS A 188 -14.22 -9.54 5.86
C HIS A 188 -15.09 -9.10 7.05
N LEU A 189 -15.38 -9.98 8.03
CA LEU A 189 -16.17 -9.58 9.21
C LEU A 189 -15.54 -8.44 10.02
N PHE A 190 -14.20 -8.31 10.02
CA PHE A 190 -13.49 -7.23 10.67
C PHE A 190 -13.88 -5.84 10.14
N LEU A 191 -14.39 -5.72 8.93
CA LEU A 191 -14.85 -4.46 8.35
C LEU A 191 -15.99 -3.83 9.15
N ARG A 192 -16.80 -4.63 9.85
CA ARG A 192 -17.84 -4.10 10.75
C ARG A 192 -17.22 -3.29 11.90
N MET A 193 -16.08 -3.74 12.42
CA MET A 193 -15.31 -3.00 13.43
C MET A 193 -14.70 -1.76 12.78
N GLN A 194 -14.00 -1.91 11.66
CA GLN A 194 -13.32 -0.79 10.98
C GLN A 194 -14.29 0.34 10.63
N THR A 195 -15.48 0.03 10.10
CA THR A 195 -16.53 1.03 9.80
C THR A 195 -16.95 1.80 11.07
N ARG A 196 -17.20 1.09 12.16
CA ARG A 196 -17.63 1.72 13.43
C ARG A 196 -16.53 2.57 14.06
N VAL A 197 -15.28 2.13 13.94
CA VAL A 197 -14.11 2.86 14.45
C VAL A 197 -13.86 4.09 13.59
N ALA A 198 -13.76 3.94 12.27
CA ALA A 198 -13.49 5.03 11.34
C ALA A 198 -14.49 6.19 11.50
N ASN A 199 -15.78 5.86 11.67
CA ASN A 199 -16.84 6.87 11.91
C ASN A 199 -16.62 7.70 13.19
N ARG A 200 -15.90 7.18 14.19
CA ARG A 200 -15.63 7.83 15.48
C ARG A 200 -14.25 8.49 15.55
N LEU A 201 -13.38 8.29 14.56
CA LEU A 201 -12.08 8.94 14.54
C LEU A 201 -12.22 10.44 14.33
N GLN A 202 -11.38 11.22 15.00
CA GLN A 202 -11.41 12.70 14.96
C GLN A 202 -10.55 13.25 13.81
N HIS A 203 -9.37 12.68 13.59
CA HIS A 203 -8.40 13.16 12.62
C HIS A 203 -8.05 12.04 11.65
N ILE A 204 -8.50 12.19 10.41
CA ILE A 204 -8.31 11.20 9.36
C ILE A 204 -7.52 11.82 8.22
N VAL A 205 -6.51 11.09 7.73
CA VAL A 205 -5.77 11.40 6.52
C VAL A 205 -6.01 10.28 5.50
N THR A 206 -6.02 10.62 4.23
CA THR A 206 -6.04 9.64 3.14
C THR A 206 -5.10 10.04 2.02
N VAL A 207 -4.86 9.13 1.08
CA VAL A 207 -3.76 9.20 0.12
C VAL A 207 -4.18 9.72 -1.27
N SER A 208 -5.47 9.95 -1.50
CA SER A 208 -6.00 10.49 -2.76
C SER A 208 -7.40 11.09 -2.59
N GLN A 209 -7.84 11.94 -3.51
CA GLN A 209 -9.20 12.48 -3.52
C GLN A 209 -10.23 11.37 -3.76
N ARG A 210 -9.89 10.41 -4.61
CA ARG A 210 -10.74 9.23 -4.84
C ARG A 210 -10.91 8.41 -3.56
N SER A 211 -9.83 8.10 -2.87
CA SER A 211 -9.91 7.40 -1.57
C SER A 211 -10.74 8.19 -0.55
N LYS A 212 -10.63 9.53 -0.51
CA LYS A 212 -11.48 10.38 0.33
C LYS A 212 -12.96 10.15 0.02
N GLN A 213 -13.36 10.21 -1.26
CA GLN A 213 -14.75 9.99 -1.66
C GLN A 213 -15.24 8.60 -1.29
N ASP A 214 -14.43 7.58 -1.54
CA ASP A 214 -14.78 6.18 -1.26
C ASP A 214 -14.87 5.89 0.24
N ILE A 215 -13.98 6.47 1.06
CA ILE A 215 -14.02 6.40 2.53
C ILE A 215 -15.29 7.08 3.08
N CYS A 216 -15.60 8.28 2.57
CA CYS A 216 -16.82 8.99 2.97
C CYS A 216 -18.08 8.15 2.70
N ARG A 217 -18.17 7.54 1.52
CA ARG A 217 -19.30 6.67 1.15
C ARG A 217 -19.35 5.38 1.98
N ALA A 218 -18.20 4.69 2.10
CA ALA A 218 -18.14 3.37 2.74
C ALA A 218 -18.37 3.42 4.26
N PHE A 219 -17.92 4.49 4.91
CA PHE A 219 -17.96 4.63 6.36
C PHE A 219 -18.94 5.71 6.85
N ASN A 220 -19.62 6.40 5.93
CA ASN A 220 -20.52 7.52 6.22
C ASN A 220 -19.84 8.61 7.06
N ILE A 221 -18.68 9.08 6.59
CA ILE A 221 -17.86 10.09 7.24
C ILE A 221 -18.02 11.42 6.48
N ASP A 222 -18.14 12.52 7.22
CA ASP A 222 -18.13 13.86 6.67
C ASP A 222 -16.80 14.15 5.95
N PRO A 223 -16.81 14.60 4.69
CA PRO A 223 -15.60 14.94 3.93
C PRO A 223 -14.67 15.94 4.63
N GLU A 224 -15.21 16.88 5.41
CA GLU A 224 -14.43 17.87 6.14
C GLU A 224 -13.51 17.26 7.22
N ARG A 225 -13.80 16.05 7.65
CA ARG A 225 -12.98 15.31 8.63
C ARG A 225 -11.79 14.59 8.02
N ILE A 226 -11.68 14.57 6.69
CA ILE A 226 -10.64 13.83 5.97
C ILE A 226 -9.76 14.80 5.19
N GLN A 227 -8.48 14.82 5.53
CA GLN A 227 -7.46 15.53 4.77
C GLN A 227 -6.80 14.58 3.76
N VAL A 228 -6.47 15.11 2.57
CA VAL A 228 -5.76 14.34 1.56
C VAL A 228 -4.28 14.73 1.58
N ILE A 229 -3.42 13.75 1.76
CA ILE A 229 -1.98 13.86 1.62
C ILE A 229 -1.53 12.75 0.68
N TYR A 230 -1.15 13.10 -0.53
CA TYR A 230 -0.67 12.14 -1.51
C TYR A 230 0.61 11.44 -1.03
N ASN A 231 0.74 10.17 -1.35
CA ASN A 231 2.00 9.45 -1.11
C ASN A 231 3.12 10.02 -1.99
N GLY A 232 4.35 9.85 -1.52
CA GLY A 232 5.52 10.05 -2.36
C GLY A 232 5.83 8.81 -3.22
N ILE A 233 6.64 9.04 -4.24
CA ILE A 233 7.33 8.00 -5.01
C ILE A 233 8.82 8.12 -4.69
N ASP A 234 9.49 7.00 -4.50
CA ASP A 234 10.94 6.96 -4.29
C ASP A 234 11.65 7.19 -5.65
N THR A 235 11.87 8.45 -5.97
CA THR A 235 12.49 8.86 -7.24
C THR A 235 14.00 8.71 -7.26
N ASP A 236 14.62 8.40 -6.14
CA ASP A 236 16.04 8.06 -6.02
C ASP A 236 16.30 6.62 -6.42
N THR A 237 15.44 5.72 -5.98
CA THR A 237 15.46 4.32 -6.42
C THR A 237 14.88 4.19 -7.82
N PHE A 238 13.64 4.67 -8.05
CA PHE A 238 12.97 4.60 -9.35
C PHE A 238 13.34 5.82 -10.20
N ARG A 239 14.35 5.63 -11.03
CA ARG A 239 14.89 6.66 -11.94
C ARG A 239 15.25 6.08 -13.29
N PRO A 240 15.38 6.89 -14.33
CA PRO A 240 15.90 6.44 -15.62
C PRO A 240 17.29 5.82 -15.47
N GLU A 241 17.57 4.83 -16.28
CA GLU A 241 18.85 4.15 -16.34
C GLU A 241 19.36 4.16 -17.80
N PRO A 242 20.06 5.26 -18.20
CA PRO A 242 20.46 5.47 -19.60
C PRO A 242 21.39 4.39 -20.18
N SER A 243 22.08 3.64 -19.30
CA SER A 243 22.94 2.52 -19.69
C SER A 243 22.16 1.31 -20.19
N ILE A 244 20.87 1.23 -19.92
CA ILE A 244 19.99 0.13 -20.33
C ILE A 244 19.24 0.51 -21.61
N ALA A 245 19.49 -0.21 -22.68
CA ALA A 245 18.75 -0.04 -23.92
C ALA A 245 17.31 -0.56 -23.76
N ARG A 246 16.32 0.28 -24.10
CA ARG A 246 14.91 -0.14 -24.11
C ARG A 246 14.64 -1.14 -25.22
N ASN A 247 14.03 -2.26 -24.88
CA ASN A 247 13.50 -3.20 -25.84
C ASN A 247 12.17 -2.65 -26.39
N PRO A 248 12.07 -2.26 -27.67
CA PRO A 248 10.88 -1.65 -28.25
C PRO A 248 9.65 -2.58 -28.24
N TRP A 249 9.86 -3.86 -28.00
CA TRP A 249 8.82 -4.90 -27.99
C TRP A 249 8.57 -5.49 -26.60
N GLN A 250 8.95 -4.79 -25.52
CA GLN A 250 8.72 -5.24 -24.17
C GLN A 250 7.70 -4.36 -23.47
N LEU A 251 6.59 -4.95 -23.04
CA LEU A 251 5.67 -4.38 -22.05
C LEU A 251 6.06 -4.84 -20.66
N ILE A 252 5.70 -4.05 -19.66
CA ILE A 252 5.87 -4.43 -18.25
C ILE A 252 4.61 -4.10 -17.45
N THR A 253 4.25 -4.98 -16.54
CA THR A 253 3.22 -4.75 -15.54
C THR A 253 3.68 -5.25 -14.17
N THR A 254 3.30 -4.54 -13.11
CA THR A 254 3.55 -4.94 -11.72
C THR A 254 2.21 -5.12 -11.03
N ALA A 255 1.83 -6.37 -10.76
CA ALA A 255 0.54 -6.69 -10.17
C ALA A 255 0.52 -8.04 -9.45
N SER A 256 -0.38 -8.18 -8.48
CA SER A 256 -0.72 -9.50 -7.91
C SER A 256 -1.59 -10.26 -8.93
N ALA A 257 -1.04 -11.26 -9.58
CA ALA A 257 -1.59 -11.88 -10.80
C ALA A 257 -3.04 -12.37 -10.65
N ASP A 258 -3.37 -13.06 -9.56
CA ASP A 258 -4.71 -13.65 -9.35
C ASP A 258 -5.62 -12.82 -8.44
N GLN A 259 -5.38 -11.51 -8.36
CA GLN A 259 -6.28 -10.57 -7.70
C GLN A 259 -7.10 -9.83 -8.77
N PRO A 260 -8.43 -10.01 -8.83
CA PRO A 260 -9.28 -9.36 -9.85
C PRO A 260 -9.13 -7.85 -9.88
N LEU A 261 -8.97 -7.24 -8.70
CA LEU A 261 -8.72 -5.80 -8.53
C LEU A 261 -7.56 -5.27 -9.40
N LYS A 262 -6.56 -6.09 -9.69
CA LYS A 262 -5.36 -5.73 -10.45
C LYS A 262 -5.52 -5.85 -11.97
N GLY A 263 -6.68 -6.23 -12.46
CA GLY A 263 -7.06 -6.15 -13.87
C GLY A 263 -6.31 -7.07 -14.83
N THR A 264 -5.63 -8.13 -14.32
CA THR A 264 -4.93 -9.12 -15.15
C THR A 264 -5.87 -9.77 -16.17
N GLN A 265 -7.14 -9.98 -15.79
CA GLN A 265 -8.19 -10.55 -16.64
C GLN A 265 -8.52 -9.66 -17.86
N HIS A 266 -8.16 -8.37 -17.84
CA HIS A 266 -8.32 -7.43 -18.95
C HIS A 266 -7.02 -7.25 -19.74
N LEU A 267 -5.88 -7.29 -19.04
CA LEU A 267 -4.57 -7.17 -19.68
C LEU A 267 -4.26 -8.33 -20.61
N ILE A 268 -4.52 -9.58 -20.19
CA ILE A 268 -4.16 -10.75 -21.01
C ILE A 268 -4.90 -10.79 -22.36
N PRO A 269 -6.23 -10.57 -22.45
CA PRO A 269 -6.91 -10.44 -23.73
C PRO A 269 -6.37 -9.27 -24.59
N ALA A 270 -6.14 -8.10 -23.98
CA ALA A 270 -5.56 -6.95 -24.68
C ALA A 270 -4.16 -7.27 -25.25
N PHE A 271 -3.33 -7.92 -24.45
CA PHE A 271 -1.99 -8.35 -24.89
C PHE A 271 -2.06 -9.38 -26.02
N ALA A 272 -2.97 -10.34 -25.95
CA ALA A 272 -3.17 -11.32 -27.01
C ALA A 272 -3.50 -10.64 -28.36
N THR A 273 -4.48 -9.73 -28.36
CA THR A 273 -4.83 -8.93 -29.55
C THR A 273 -3.61 -8.15 -30.10
N LEU A 274 -2.81 -7.56 -29.21
CA LEU A 274 -1.60 -6.84 -29.62
C LEU A 274 -0.54 -7.78 -30.23
N THR A 275 -0.43 -9.02 -29.78
CA THR A 275 0.56 -9.96 -30.35
C THR A 275 0.26 -10.41 -31.77
N GLU A 276 -0.97 -10.29 -32.24
CA GLU A 276 -1.35 -10.49 -33.64
C GLU A 276 -0.76 -9.41 -34.55
N ARG A 277 -0.81 -8.15 -34.08
CA ARG A 277 -0.28 -6.98 -34.78
C ARG A 277 1.24 -6.83 -34.60
N PHE A 278 1.75 -7.18 -33.42
CA PHE A 278 3.16 -7.06 -33.04
C PHE A 278 3.72 -8.44 -32.61
N PRO A 279 4.10 -9.34 -33.53
CA PRO A 279 4.49 -10.73 -33.20
C PRO A 279 5.69 -10.85 -32.26
N LYS A 280 6.60 -9.84 -32.28
CA LYS A 280 7.77 -9.77 -31.38
C LYS A 280 7.44 -9.30 -29.96
N LEU A 281 6.22 -8.84 -29.70
CA LEU A 281 5.82 -8.29 -28.39
C LEU A 281 5.96 -9.34 -27.30
N ARG A 282 6.49 -8.91 -26.15
CA ARG A 282 6.65 -9.71 -24.93
C ARG A 282 6.11 -8.92 -23.74
N LEU A 283 5.62 -9.63 -22.74
CA LEU A 283 5.17 -9.05 -21.48
C LEU A 283 6.03 -9.56 -20.33
N VAL A 284 6.67 -8.65 -19.62
CA VAL A 284 7.27 -8.91 -18.32
C VAL A 284 6.21 -8.65 -17.28
N PHE A 285 5.87 -9.67 -16.49
CA PHE A 285 4.88 -9.59 -15.44
C PHE A 285 5.59 -9.74 -14.10
N ILE A 286 5.72 -8.63 -13.35
CA ILE A 286 6.25 -8.67 -11.98
C ILE A 286 5.12 -9.08 -11.05
N GLY A 287 5.18 -10.33 -10.61
CA GLY A 287 4.18 -10.99 -9.78
C GLY A 287 4.26 -12.50 -9.95
N ARG A 288 3.56 -13.22 -9.09
CA ARG A 288 3.51 -14.69 -9.13
C ARG A 288 2.07 -15.16 -9.34
N PRO A 289 1.76 -15.85 -10.45
CA PRO A 289 0.47 -16.48 -10.61
C PRO A 289 0.37 -17.70 -9.68
N LYS A 290 -0.85 -18.02 -9.25
CA LYS A 290 -1.12 -19.27 -8.55
C LYS A 290 -1.08 -20.42 -9.54
N THR A 291 -0.42 -21.50 -9.19
CA THR A 291 -0.43 -22.74 -10.00
C THR A 291 -1.84 -23.21 -10.25
N GLY A 292 -2.23 -23.36 -11.51
CA GLY A 292 -3.61 -23.68 -11.90
C GLY A 292 -4.63 -22.55 -11.65
N GLY A 293 -4.16 -21.33 -11.32
CA GLY A 293 -4.99 -20.16 -11.08
C GLY A 293 -5.67 -19.61 -12.35
N GLU A 294 -6.51 -18.61 -12.18
CA GLU A 294 -7.27 -18.02 -13.30
C GLU A 294 -6.36 -17.30 -14.30
N THR A 295 -5.30 -16.66 -13.83
CA THR A 295 -4.32 -16.01 -14.70
C THR A 295 -3.63 -17.03 -15.64
N GLU A 296 -3.17 -18.19 -15.12
CA GLU A 296 -2.55 -19.21 -15.97
C GLU A 296 -3.55 -19.81 -16.97
N LYS A 297 -4.80 -20.03 -16.56
CA LYS A 297 -5.87 -20.52 -17.45
C LYS A 297 -6.13 -19.52 -18.58
N LEU A 298 -6.18 -18.23 -18.24
CA LEU A 298 -6.43 -17.16 -19.21
C LEU A 298 -5.31 -17.06 -20.23
N ILE A 299 -4.05 -17.10 -19.79
CA ILE A 299 -2.86 -17.10 -20.65
C ILE A 299 -2.88 -18.27 -21.65
N ARG A 300 -3.18 -19.49 -21.15
CA ARG A 300 -3.33 -20.68 -22.02
C ARG A 300 -4.46 -20.55 -23.02
N ARG A 301 -5.62 -20.04 -22.56
CA ARG A 301 -6.81 -19.82 -23.43
C ARG A 301 -6.51 -18.87 -24.60
N HIS A 302 -5.71 -17.83 -24.34
CA HIS A 302 -5.34 -16.84 -25.34
C HIS A 302 -4.05 -17.20 -26.15
N GLY A 303 -3.41 -18.34 -25.84
CA GLY A 303 -2.25 -18.83 -26.59
C GLY A 303 -0.99 -17.97 -26.50
N VAL A 304 -0.82 -17.21 -25.39
CA VAL A 304 0.31 -16.27 -25.21
C VAL A 304 1.33 -16.72 -24.15
N THR A 305 1.36 -18.00 -23.83
CA THR A 305 2.20 -18.57 -22.75
C THR A 305 3.70 -18.29 -23.00
N ASP A 306 4.18 -18.46 -24.24
CA ASP A 306 5.56 -18.25 -24.63
C ASP A 306 5.97 -16.77 -24.73
N LYS A 307 5.02 -15.85 -24.62
CA LYS A 307 5.21 -14.41 -24.75
C LYS A 307 5.19 -13.65 -23.41
N ILE A 308 4.92 -14.36 -22.32
CA ILE A 308 4.83 -13.76 -20.97
C ILE A 308 5.90 -14.36 -20.06
N ARG A 309 6.70 -13.48 -19.47
CA ARG A 309 7.71 -13.84 -18.47
C ARG A 309 7.28 -13.34 -17.10
N PHE A 310 7.06 -14.24 -16.15
CA PHE A 310 6.82 -13.90 -14.75
C PHE A 310 8.14 -13.71 -14.01
N VAL A 311 8.20 -12.67 -13.19
CA VAL A 311 9.32 -12.35 -12.30
C VAL A 311 8.77 -12.07 -10.91
N HIS A 312 9.36 -12.65 -9.88
CA HIS A 312 8.92 -12.46 -8.49
C HIS A 312 10.07 -12.61 -7.52
N GLY A 313 9.92 -12.09 -6.29
CA GLY A 313 10.96 -12.18 -5.26
C GLY A 313 12.19 -11.31 -5.57
N ILE A 314 12.01 -10.24 -6.34
CA ILE A 314 13.05 -9.31 -6.76
C ILE A 314 12.97 -8.01 -5.96
N GLY A 315 14.11 -7.35 -5.83
CA GLY A 315 14.24 -6.06 -5.14
C GLY A 315 13.91 -4.87 -6.04
N ALA A 316 13.87 -3.69 -5.43
CA ALA A 316 13.53 -2.45 -6.12
C ALA A 316 14.49 -2.10 -7.26
N ASP A 317 15.79 -2.41 -7.12
CA ASP A 317 16.78 -2.20 -8.19
C ASP A 317 16.51 -3.06 -9.42
N GLU A 318 16.15 -4.34 -9.23
CA GLU A 318 15.78 -5.22 -10.35
C GLU A 318 14.48 -4.76 -11.02
N ILE A 319 13.49 -4.29 -10.21
CA ILE A 319 12.26 -3.70 -10.74
C ILE A 319 12.58 -2.47 -11.60
N ARG A 320 13.45 -1.59 -11.13
CA ARG A 320 13.95 -0.42 -11.89
C ARG A 320 14.58 -0.84 -13.21
N HIS A 321 15.48 -1.84 -13.22
CA HIS A 321 16.10 -2.37 -14.44
C HIS A 321 15.07 -2.88 -15.45
N LEU A 322 14.03 -3.59 -14.96
CA LEU A 322 12.96 -4.07 -15.81
C LEU A 322 12.10 -2.93 -16.38
N TYR A 323 11.83 -1.89 -15.59
CA TYR A 323 11.20 -0.66 -16.10
C TYR A 323 12.10 0.00 -17.16
N ALA A 324 13.38 0.21 -16.86
CA ALA A 324 14.32 0.86 -17.79
C ALA A 324 14.41 0.13 -19.14
N SER A 325 14.35 -1.21 -19.14
CA SER A 325 14.40 -2.04 -20.36
C SER A 325 13.07 -2.12 -21.13
N SER A 326 11.96 -1.60 -20.58
CA SER A 326 10.62 -1.76 -21.17
C SER A 326 10.21 -0.55 -22.02
N ALA A 327 9.49 -0.81 -23.11
CA ALA A 327 8.98 0.22 -24.01
C ALA A 327 7.75 0.95 -23.43
N VAL A 328 6.87 0.20 -22.80
CA VAL A 328 5.61 0.71 -22.20
C VAL A 328 5.32 -0.04 -20.92
N ALA A 329 4.97 0.70 -19.85
CA ALA A 329 4.43 0.14 -18.64
C ALA A 329 2.89 0.15 -18.70
N VAL A 330 2.27 -0.88 -18.12
CA VAL A 330 0.81 -1.03 -18.11
C VAL A 330 0.33 -1.28 -16.69
N VAL A 331 -0.62 -0.46 -16.21
CA VAL A 331 -1.30 -0.63 -14.92
C VAL A 331 -2.80 -0.80 -15.18
N PRO A 332 -3.28 -2.05 -15.34
CA PRO A 332 -4.62 -2.35 -15.81
C PRO A 332 -5.65 -2.45 -14.67
N SER A 333 -5.34 -1.95 -13.49
CA SER A 333 -6.12 -2.15 -12.26
C SER A 333 -7.55 -1.64 -12.38
N GLU A 334 -8.52 -2.39 -11.85
CA GLU A 334 -9.91 -1.94 -11.69
C GLU A 334 -10.04 -0.92 -10.54
N TYR A 335 -9.13 -0.99 -9.59
CA TYR A 335 -9.07 -0.05 -8.48
C TYR A 335 -7.67 0.04 -7.86
N GLU A 336 -7.23 1.26 -7.60
CA GLU A 336 -6.05 1.58 -6.78
C GLU A 336 -6.39 2.70 -5.80
N GLY A 337 -5.97 2.55 -4.54
CA GLY A 337 -6.10 3.62 -3.54
C GLY A 337 -5.17 4.80 -3.82
N PHE A 338 -4.00 4.51 -4.42
CA PHE A 338 -3.04 5.50 -4.90
C PHE A 338 -2.47 5.11 -6.27
N GLY A 339 -1.79 3.96 -6.38
CA GLY A 339 -1.19 3.50 -7.63
C GLY A 339 0.33 3.64 -7.66
N LEU A 340 1.02 3.17 -6.62
CA LEU A 340 2.49 3.17 -6.56
C LEU A 340 3.15 2.63 -7.84
N PRO A 341 2.70 1.49 -8.43
CA PRO A 341 3.31 0.97 -9.66
C PRO A 341 3.25 1.94 -10.85
N ALA A 342 2.19 2.76 -10.95
CA ALA A 342 2.09 3.78 -11.99
C ALA A 342 3.13 4.89 -11.76
N GLY A 343 3.22 5.38 -10.52
CA GLY A 343 4.22 6.39 -10.14
C GLY A 343 5.66 5.90 -10.31
N GLU A 344 5.96 4.66 -9.93
CA GLU A 344 7.29 4.04 -10.08
C GLU A 344 7.71 3.91 -11.55
N ALA A 345 6.80 3.43 -12.42
CA ALA A 345 7.04 3.33 -13.85
C ALA A 345 7.30 4.72 -14.47
N MET A 346 6.47 5.71 -14.14
CA MET A 346 6.64 7.08 -14.61
C MET A 346 7.95 7.70 -14.08
N ALA A 347 8.30 7.46 -12.81
CA ALA A 347 9.56 7.91 -12.22
C ALA A 347 10.79 7.34 -12.96
N CYS A 348 10.70 6.10 -13.48
CA CYS A 348 11.70 5.51 -14.36
C CYS A 348 11.68 6.06 -15.81
N GLY A 349 10.83 7.03 -16.11
CA GLY A 349 10.70 7.61 -17.45
C GLY A 349 10.13 6.62 -18.47
N VAL A 350 9.29 5.67 -18.05
CA VAL A 350 8.64 4.72 -18.93
C VAL A 350 7.27 5.28 -19.34
N PRO A 351 6.95 5.34 -20.64
CA PRO A 351 5.59 5.67 -21.07
C PRO A 351 4.57 4.73 -20.44
N LEU A 352 3.51 5.30 -19.88
CA LEU A 352 2.52 4.56 -19.11
C LEU A 352 1.15 4.53 -19.80
N VAL A 353 0.55 3.35 -19.86
CA VAL A 353 -0.88 3.16 -20.07
C VAL A 353 -1.49 2.65 -18.76
N SER A 354 -2.49 3.35 -18.26
CA SER A 354 -3.20 3.05 -17.03
C SER A 354 -4.70 3.07 -17.26
N THR A 355 -5.45 2.46 -16.39
CA THR A 355 -6.90 2.61 -16.34
C THR A 355 -7.31 3.82 -15.50
N ASP A 356 -8.60 4.17 -15.54
CA ASP A 356 -9.23 5.14 -14.63
C ASP A 356 -9.62 4.54 -13.28
N GLY A 357 -9.10 3.35 -12.95
CA GLY A 357 -9.38 2.61 -11.73
C GLY A 357 -8.90 3.31 -10.45
N GLY A 358 -9.83 3.80 -9.64
CA GLY A 358 -9.50 4.44 -8.37
C GLY A 358 -8.75 5.77 -8.53
N ALA A 359 -7.60 5.90 -7.86
CA ALA A 359 -6.78 7.11 -7.87
C ALA A 359 -5.78 7.20 -9.03
N LEU A 360 -5.75 6.23 -9.94
CA LEU A 360 -4.80 6.23 -11.06
C LEU A 360 -4.84 7.53 -11.90
N PRO A 361 -6.01 8.11 -12.23
CA PRO A 361 -6.05 9.38 -12.95
C PRO A 361 -5.37 10.55 -12.20
N GLU A 362 -5.42 10.54 -10.86
CA GLU A 362 -4.77 11.58 -10.05
C GLU A 362 -3.23 11.46 -10.09
N VAL A 363 -2.71 10.22 -10.09
CA VAL A 363 -1.26 9.97 -10.14
C VAL A 363 -0.71 10.16 -11.54
N VAL A 364 -1.43 9.73 -12.56
CA VAL A 364 -0.99 9.79 -13.97
C VAL A 364 -1.13 11.20 -14.55
N GLY A 365 -2.19 11.93 -14.17
CA GLY A 365 -2.49 13.24 -14.72
C GLY A 365 -2.57 13.21 -16.25
N ASN A 366 -2.00 14.21 -16.89
CA ASN A 366 -1.91 14.32 -18.35
C ASN A 366 -0.58 13.74 -18.92
N ALA A 367 0.24 13.12 -18.08
CA ALA A 367 1.59 12.68 -18.44
C ALA A 367 1.66 11.19 -18.82
N GLY A 368 0.52 10.51 -18.93
CA GLY A 368 0.36 9.14 -19.40
C GLY A 368 -0.92 8.97 -20.21
N ARG A 369 -1.27 7.73 -20.54
CA ARG A 369 -2.55 7.37 -21.18
C ARG A 369 -3.46 6.72 -20.16
N VAL A 370 -4.65 7.29 -19.97
CA VAL A 370 -5.68 6.76 -19.09
C VAL A 370 -6.84 6.26 -19.93
N VAL A 371 -7.24 5.01 -19.74
CA VAL A 371 -8.35 4.35 -20.44
C VAL A 371 -9.39 3.85 -19.44
N PRO A 372 -10.64 3.56 -19.86
CA PRO A 372 -11.64 2.98 -18.99
C PRO A 372 -11.15 1.66 -18.36
N ALA A 373 -11.43 1.46 -17.08
CA ALA A 373 -11.19 0.19 -16.39
C ALA A 373 -12.07 -0.91 -17.00
N ALA A 374 -11.60 -2.16 -16.91
CA ALA A 374 -12.29 -3.33 -17.45
C ALA A 374 -12.58 -3.29 -18.96
N ASP A 375 -11.85 -2.50 -19.74
CA ASP A 375 -11.93 -2.42 -21.20
C ASP A 375 -10.63 -2.91 -21.88
N PRO A 376 -10.54 -4.19 -22.24
CA PRO A 376 -9.37 -4.74 -22.94
C PRO A 376 -9.12 -4.09 -24.32
N THR A 377 -10.17 -3.61 -24.99
CA THR A 377 -10.06 -3.01 -26.32
C THR A 377 -9.43 -1.63 -26.23
N ALA A 378 -9.92 -0.79 -25.32
CA ALA A 378 -9.32 0.52 -25.07
C ALA A 378 -7.86 0.38 -24.60
N LEU A 379 -7.58 -0.60 -23.73
CA LEU A 379 -6.23 -0.89 -23.25
C LEU A 379 -5.30 -1.28 -24.42
N ALA A 380 -5.72 -2.18 -25.30
CA ALA A 380 -4.97 -2.60 -26.47
C ALA A 380 -4.74 -1.42 -27.45
N SER A 381 -5.76 -0.56 -27.67
CA SER A 381 -5.64 0.62 -28.52
C SER A 381 -4.56 1.57 -28.02
N ALA A 382 -4.64 1.97 -26.75
CA ALA A 382 -3.70 2.91 -26.14
C ALA A 382 -2.25 2.38 -26.10
N ILE A 383 -2.07 1.09 -25.80
CA ILE A 383 -0.74 0.45 -25.88
C ILE A 383 -0.25 0.44 -27.33
N GLY A 384 -1.10 0.06 -28.28
CA GLY A 384 -0.77 0.03 -29.71
C GLY A 384 -0.39 1.39 -30.28
N GLU A 385 -1.06 2.46 -29.82
CA GLU A 385 -0.69 3.85 -30.17
C GLU A 385 0.74 4.17 -29.75
N LEU A 386 1.09 3.88 -28.48
CA LEU A 386 2.44 4.12 -27.97
C LEU A 386 3.50 3.28 -28.70
N LEU A 387 3.20 2.03 -29.03
CA LEU A 387 4.12 1.14 -29.75
C LEU A 387 4.39 1.62 -31.19
N ASN A 388 3.43 2.31 -31.82
CA ASN A 388 3.58 2.86 -33.18
C ASN A 388 4.33 4.20 -33.22
N LEU A 389 4.55 4.86 -32.09
CA LEU A 389 5.35 6.08 -32.06
C LEU A 389 6.81 5.80 -32.34
N GLU A 390 7.46 6.73 -33.01
CA GLU A 390 8.91 6.76 -33.12
C GLU A 390 9.55 6.74 -31.72
N PRO A 391 10.72 6.07 -31.56
CA PRO A 391 11.37 5.93 -30.25
C PRO A 391 11.56 7.27 -29.51
N GLY A 392 11.98 8.33 -30.21
CA GLY A 392 12.16 9.66 -29.60
C GLY A 392 10.88 10.28 -29.09
N ALA A 393 9.77 10.16 -29.83
CA ALA A 393 8.47 10.66 -29.38
C ALA A 393 7.97 9.90 -28.14
N ARG A 394 8.17 8.60 -28.10
CA ARG A 394 7.84 7.75 -26.96
C ARG A 394 8.69 8.09 -25.73
N GLU A 395 9.98 8.37 -25.93
CA GLU A 395 10.88 8.81 -24.86
C GLU A 395 10.42 10.13 -24.23
N GLN A 396 10.01 11.10 -25.05
CA GLN A 396 9.49 12.39 -24.55
C GLN A 396 8.27 12.21 -23.63
N ILE A 397 7.37 11.28 -23.97
CA ILE A 397 6.22 10.96 -23.09
C ILE A 397 6.72 10.39 -21.76
N GLY A 398 7.70 9.51 -21.78
CA GLY A 398 8.30 8.96 -20.56
C GLY A 398 8.95 10.03 -19.68
N LEU A 399 9.71 10.95 -20.29
CA LEU A 399 10.36 12.07 -19.59
C LEU A 399 9.34 13.04 -18.99
N ALA A 400 8.26 13.35 -19.71
CA ALA A 400 7.15 14.16 -19.19
C ALA A 400 6.48 13.47 -17.99
N GLY A 401 6.30 12.14 -18.06
CA GLY A 401 5.82 11.32 -16.95
C GLY A 401 6.71 11.44 -15.72
N ARG A 402 8.03 11.31 -15.90
CA ARG A 402 8.98 11.49 -14.81
C ARG A 402 8.91 12.88 -14.18
N GLN A 403 8.90 13.93 -15.01
CA GLN A 403 8.83 15.30 -14.51
C GLN A 403 7.56 15.53 -13.68
N HIS A 404 6.42 15.01 -14.14
CA HIS A 404 5.17 15.06 -13.42
C HIS A 404 5.27 14.42 -12.01
N ILE A 405 5.93 13.26 -11.90
CA ILE A 405 6.14 12.61 -10.59
C ILE A 405 7.06 13.44 -9.69
N LEU A 406 8.17 13.93 -10.22
CA LEU A 406 9.12 14.78 -9.46
C LEU A 406 8.44 16.04 -8.89
N ASP A 407 7.58 16.66 -9.69
CA ASP A 407 6.90 17.91 -9.31
C ASP A 407 5.80 17.70 -8.27
N ASN A 408 5.15 16.53 -8.25
CA ASN A 408 3.90 16.37 -7.51
C ASN A 408 3.94 15.32 -6.40
N PHE A 409 4.79 14.28 -6.49
CA PHE A 409 4.71 13.11 -5.64
C PHE A 409 6.04 12.78 -4.97
N SER A 410 6.53 13.64 -4.07
CA SER A 410 7.72 13.37 -3.26
C SER A 410 7.37 13.03 -1.82
N TRP A 411 8.15 12.14 -1.20
CA TRP A 411 7.99 11.81 0.22
C TRP A 411 8.30 12.99 1.14
N SER A 412 9.19 13.90 0.72
CA SER A 412 9.48 15.14 1.48
C SER A 412 8.24 16.04 1.56
N ARG A 413 7.48 16.20 0.45
CA ARG A 413 6.21 16.94 0.45
C ARG A 413 5.15 16.26 1.32
N ALA A 414 5.05 14.92 1.23
CA ALA A 414 4.13 14.14 2.06
C ALA A 414 4.45 14.32 3.56
N ALA A 415 5.73 14.23 3.94
CA ALA A 415 6.16 14.43 5.32
C ALA A 415 5.95 15.87 5.81
N ALA A 416 6.20 16.90 4.97
CA ALA A 416 5.92 18.28 5.30
C ALA A 416 4.43 18.51 5.58
N ALA A 417 3.54 18.07 4.66
CA ALA A 417 2.10 18.16 4.81
C ALA A 417 1.60 17.39 6.05
N MET A 418 2.17 16.21 6.32
CA MET A 418 1.84 15.42 7.51
C MET A 418 2.28 16.13 8.79
N SER A 419 3.46 16.76 8.79
CA SER A 419 3.96 17.55 9.92
C SER A 419 3.06 18.73 10.23
N ASP A 420 2.49 19.38 9.22
CA ASP A 420 1.52 20.47 9.40
C ASP A 420 0.23 19.96 10.03
N VAL A 421 -0.27 18.79 9.60
CA VAL A 421 -1.42 18.12 10.24
C VAL A 421 -1.10 17.80 11.71
N TYR A 422 0.07 17.26 12.02
CA TYR A 422 0.47 16.97 13.39
C TYR A 422 0.44 18.22 14.25
N ARG A 423 1.04 19.33 13.77
CA ARG A 423 1.06 20.62 14.51
C ARG A 423 -0.35 21.16 14.72
N SER A 424 -1.22 21.10 13.71
CA SER A 424 -2.60 21.59 13.81
C SER A 424 -3.39 20.83 14.87
N VAL A 425 -3.23 19.51 14.94
CA VAL A 425 -3.88 18.65 15.93
C VAL A 425 -3.38 18.97 17.34
N LEU A 426 -2.11 19.19 17.53
CA LEU A 426 -1.51 19.57 18.81
C LEU A 426 -2.02 20.95 19.29
N THR A 427 -2.05 21.95 18.40
CA THR A 427 -2.52 23.31 18.72
C THR A 427 -4.02 23.33 19.08
N SER A 428 -4.85 22.62 18.31
CA SER A 428 -6.30 22.56 18.57
C SER A 428 -6.65 21.94 19.92
N ARG A 429 -5.76 21.12 20.48
CA ARG A 429 -5.95 20.50 21.79
C ARG A 429 -5.53 21.42 22.94
N THR A 430 -4.45 22.20 22.76
CA THR A 430 -3.99 23.16 23.75
C THR A 430 -5.00 24.29 23.96
N SER A 431 -5.80 24.63 22.95
CA SER A 431 -6.86 25.66 23.04
C SER A 431 -8.15 25.18 23.69
N ARG A 432 -8.30 23.87 23.94
CA ARG A 432 -9.48 23.25 24.59
C ARG A 432 -9.23 22.82 26.05
N SER A 433 -7.98 22.81 26.50
CA SER A 433 -7.56 22.56 27.90
C SER A 433 -7.41 23.85 28.65
#